data_78dc2f4881cab41d3d71c5aed1600c71
#
_entry.id   78dc2f4881cab41d3d71c5aed1600c71
#
_cell.length_a   1.000
_cell.length_b   1.000
_cell.length_c   1.000
_cell.angle_alpha   90.00
_cell.angle_beta   90.00
_cell.angle_gamma   90.00
#
_symmetry.space_group_name_H-M   'P 1'
#
loop_
_entity.id
_entity.type
_entity.pdbx_description
1 polymer ?
#
loop_
_entity_poly.entity_id
_entity_poly.type
_entity_poly.pdbx_seq_one_letter_code
_entity_poly.pdbx_strand_id
1 'polypeptide(L)'
;MANISEPQLIRLIDAHIKKECPNYYKGFCDAKDKPCTWRREEEPFTNRGITCGWLRDAVLPLDKELRGFYEAWKQAELIRREKKDAIVTGDTDTKALKVDVCVGCRQPMVVRSVRQKYCDTCRETQRRIKVAAAVRKHRDKSSQM
;
A
#
# COMPACT_ATOMS: atom_id res chain seq x y z
N MET A 1 -11.04 -9.62 1.00
CA MET A 1 -10.10 -8.48 1.16
C MET A 1 -8.81 -8.85 0.44
N ALA A 2 -8.46 -8.12 -0.62
CA ALA A 2 -7.37 -8.51 -1.51
C ALA A 2 -6.03 -8.09 -0.92
N ASN A 3 -5.26 -9.06 -0.43
CA ASN A 3 -3.84 -8.89 -0.21
C ASN A 3 -3.16 -8.77 -1.57
N ILE A 4 -2.66 -7.61 -1.93
CA ILE A 4 -1.90 -7.42 -3.18
C ILE A 4 -0.45 -7.81 -2.94
N SER A 5 0.00 -8.84 -3.64
CA SER A 5 1.42 -9.21 -3.71
C SER A 5 2.17 -8.33 -4.72
N GLU A 6 3.50 -8.23 -4.60
CA GLU A 6 4.32 -7.49 -5.58
C GLU A 6 4.06 -7.93 -7.03
N PRO A 7 4.02 -9.23 -7.38
CA PRO A 7 3.71 -9.64 -8.74
C PRO A 7 2.32 -9.22 -9.23
N GLN A 8 1.33 -9.18 -8.33
CA GLN A 8 -0.01 -8.70 -8.66
C GLN A 8 -0.01 -7.19 -8.91
N LEU A 9 0.67 -6.42 -8.07
CA LEU A 9 0.82 -4.98 -8.24
C LEU A 9 1.50 -4.65 -9.57
N ILE A 10 2.58 -5.36 -9.92
CA ILE A 10 3.27 -5.22 -11.20
C ILE A 10 2.32 -5.45 -12.37
N ARG A 11 1.51 -6.52 -12.33
CA ARG A 11 0.54 -6.84 -13.39
C ARG A 11 -0.53 -5.76 -13.53
N LEU A 12 -1.01 -5.19 -12.44
CA LEU A 12 -1.99 -4.11 -12.45
C LEU A 12 -1.40 -2.84 -13.05
N ILE A 13 -0.16 -2.49 -12.71
CA ILE A 13 0.55 -1.36 -13.29
C ILE A 13 0.80 -1.59 -14.79
N ASP A 14 1.23 -2.77 -15.20
CA ASP A 14 1.41 -3.12 -16.62
C ASP A 14 0.10 -2.98 -17.42
N ALA A 15 -1.01 -3.46 -16.87
CA ALA A 15 -2.32 -3.32 -17.51
C ALA A 15 -2.74 -1.85 -17.62
N HIS A 16 -2.52 -1.08 -16.58
CA HIS A 16 -2.84 0.36 -16.54
C HIS A 16 -2.01 1.16 -17.54
N ILE A 17 -0.70 0.86 -17.67
CA ILE A 17 0.17 1.49 -18.69
C ILE A 17 -0.34 1.21 -20.09
N LYS A 18 -0.68 -0.03 -20.41
CA LYS A 18 -1.19 -0.43 -21.72
C LYS A 18 -2.47 0.31 -22.10
N LYS A 19 -3.27 0.66 -21.11
CA LYS A 19 -4.56 1.32 -21.30
C LYS A 19 -4.44 2.84 -21.32
N GLU A 20 -3.69 3.43 -20.40
CA GLU A 20 -3.76 4.87 -20.11
C GLU A 20 -2.49 5.64 -20.53
N CYS A 21 -1.35 4.97 -20.80
CA CYS A 21 -0.14 5.69 -21.16
C CYS A 21 -0.13 6.08 -22.64
N PRO A 22 -0.20 7.37 -22.99
CA PRO A 22 -0.25 7.82 -24.39
C PRO A 22 1.05 7.53 -25.14
N ASN A 23 2.17 7.35 -24.42
CA ASN A 23 3.48 7.07 -25.03
C ASN A 23 3.76 5.57 -25.16
N TYR A 24 2.81 4.70 -24.76
CA TYR A 24 3.02 3.26 -24.82
C TYR A 24 2.40 2.66 -26.08
N TYR A 25 3.21 2.03 -26.91
CA TYR A 25 2.76 1.28 -28.07
C TYR A 25 3.49 -0.07 -28.15
N LYS A 26 2.76 -1.17 -28.04
CA LYS A 26 3.26 -2.56 -28.21
C LYS A 26 4.61 -2.86 -27.50
N GLY A 27 4.80 -2.36 -26.29
CA GLY A 27 6.04 -2.56 -25.54
C GLY A 27 7.08 -1.45 -25.75
N PHE A 28 6.81 -0.48 -26.58
CA PHE A 28 7.70 0.62 -26.91
C PHE A 28 7.22 1.93 -26.30
N CYS A 29 8.14 2.84 -25.99
CA CYS A 29 7.82 4.16 -25.46
C CYS A 29 8.19 5.22 -26.52
N ASP A 30 7.18 5.82 -27.16
CA ASP A 30 7.40 6.82 -28.21
C ASP A 30 8.16 8.06 -27.71
N ALA A 31 7.87 8.51 -26.49
CA ALA A 31 8.56 9.67 -25.91
C ALA A 31 10.06 9.47 -25.68
N LYS A 32 10.51 8.23 -25.62
CA LYS A 32 11.93 7.88 -25.35
C LYS A 32 12.59 7.19 -26.52
N ASP A 33 11.83 6.89 -27.56
CA ASP A 33 12.26 6.14 -28.74
C ASP A 33 13.01 4.83 -28.39
N LYS A 34 12.43 4.05 -27.46
CA LYS A 34 13.00 2.80 -26.96
C LYS A 34 11.96 1.90 -26.26
N PRO A 35 12.26 0.62 -25.98
CA PRO A 35 11.38 -0.24 -25.21
C PRO A 35 10.92 0.42 -23.90
N CYS A 36 9.65 0.23 -23.55
CA CYS A 36 9.08 0.82 -22.36
C CYS A 36 9.68 0.20 -21.10
N THR A 37 10.60 0.92 -20.49
CA THR A 37 11.29 0.52 -19.25
C THR A 37 10.74 1.30 -18.06
N TRP A 38 9.48 1.05 -17.70
CA TRP A 38 8.89 1.70 -16.54
C TRP A 38 9.43 1.16 -15.22
N ARG A 39 9.96 -0.06 -15.23
CA ARG A 39 10.78 -0.69 -14.19
C ARG A 39 12.06 -1.24 -14.83
N ARG A 40 13.10 -1.45 -14.05
CA ARG A 40 14.28 -2.17 -14.50
C ARG A 40 14.03 -3.66 -14.27
N GLU A 41 14.05 -4.46 -15.34
CA GLU A 41 13.84 -5.92 -15.24
C GLU A 41 14.99 -6.63 -14.53
N GLU A 42 16.20 -6.09 -14.62
CA GLU A 42 17.40 -6.60 -14.00
C GLU A 42 17.47 -6.39 -12.48
N GLU A 43 16.65 -5.48 -11.93
CA GLU A 43 16.59 -5.18 -10.51
C GLU A 43 15.23 -5.58 -9.93
N PRO A 44 15.18 -6.17 -8.72
CA PRO A 44 13.92 -6.40 -8.03
C PRO A 44 13.11 -5.10 -7.94
N PHE A 45 11.81 -5.16 -8.18
CA PHE A 45 10.92 -4.00 -8.11
C PHE A 45 10.98 -3.32 -6.72
N THR A 46 11.24 -4.12 -5.69
CA THR A 46 11.50 -3.67 -4.31
C THR A 46 12.58 -2.62 -4.19
N ASN A 47 13.60 -2.60 -5.06
CA ASN A 47 14.72 -1.68 -4.89
C ASN A 47 14.42 -0.25 -5.35
N ARG A 48 13.72 -0.06 -6.46
CA ARG A 48 13.49 1.28 -7.04
C ARG A 48 12.03 1.60 -7.36
N GLY A 49 11.15 0.59 -7.40
CA GLY A 49 9.76 0.77 -7.79
C GLY A 49 9.63 1.29 -9.22
N ILE A 50 8.76 2.27 -9.42
CA ILE A 50 8.53 2.91 -10.72
C ILE A 50 9.69 3.86 -11.05
N THR A 51 10.41 3.57 -12.13
CA THR A 51 11.54 4.40 -12.62
C THR A 51 11.10 5.45 -13.65
N CYS A 52 9.94 5.28 -14.27
CA CYS A 52 9.39 6.22 -15.23
C CYS A 52 8.67 7.36 -14.50
N GLY A 53 9.21 8.58 -14.57
CA GLY A 53 8.59 9.77 -13.97
C GLY A 53 7.22 10.07 -14.54
N TRP A 54 7.03 9.96 -15.88
CA TRP A 54 5.72 10.16 -16.51
C TRP A 54 4.66 9.20 -15.99
N LEU A 55 5.00 7.92 -15.86
CA LEU A 55 4.08 6.94 -15.28
C LEU A 55 3.71 7.31 -13.84
N ARG A 56 4.68 7.67 -13.02
CA ARG A 56 4.47 7.98 -11.61
C ARG A 56 3.65 9.25 -11.41
N ASP A 57 3.91 10.28 -12.20
CA ASP A 57 3.41 11.63 -11.93
C ASP A 57 2.16 11.99 -12.76
N ALA A 58 1.96 11.33 -13.92
CA ALA A 58 0.84 11.61 -14.83
C ALA A 58 -0.13 10.42 -15.01
N VAL A 59 0.38 9.22 -15.25
CA VAL A 59 -0.47 8.07 -15.60
C VAL A 59 -1.03 7.36 -14.37
N LEU A 60 -0.20 7.08 -13.38
CA LEU A 60 -0.62 6.37 -12.15
C LEU A 60 -1.71 7.14 -11.36
N PRO A 61 -1.70 8.48 -11.26
CA PRO A 61 -2.75 9.24 -10.59
C PRO A 61 -4.15 9.14 -11.22
N LEU A 62 -4.27 8.67 -12.48
CA LEU A 62 -5.56 8.46 -13.13
C LEU A 62 -6.37 7.36 -12.45
N ASP A 63 -5.70 6.40 -11.83
CA ASP A 63 -6.31 5.36 -11.01
C ASP A 63 -5.93 5.54 -9.54
N LYS A 64 -6.84 6.14 -8.76
CA LYS A 64 -6.62 6.45 -7.34
C LYS A 64 -6.41 5.20 -6.48
N GLU A 65 -7.07 4.10 -6.82
CA GLU A 65 -6.96 2.85 -6.08
C GLU A 65 -5.59 2.19 -6.34
N LEU A 66 -5.20 2.09 -7.60
CA LEU A 66 -3.90 1.56 -7.99
C LEU A 66 -2.75 2.38 -7.41
N ARG A 67 -2.85 3.72 -7.46
CA ARG A 67 -1.90 4.63 -6.82
C ARG A 67 -1.81 4.35 -5.31
N GLY A 68 -2.94 4.21 -4.64
CA GLY A 68 -2.97 3.91 -3.22
C GLY A 68 -2.29 2.57 -2.88
N PHE A 69 -2.50 1.53 -3.68
CA PHE A 69 -1.80 0.26 -3.53
C PHE A 69 -0.28 0.39 -3.73
N TYR A 70 0.15 1.15 -4.73
CA TYR A 70 1.57 1.40 -4.97
C TYR A 70 2.23 2.16 -3.82
N GLU A 71 1.61 3.21 -3.31
CA GLU A 71 2.13 4.00 -2.20
C GLU A 71 2.21 3.18 -0.91
N ALA A 72 1.18 2.39 -0.61
CA ALA A 72 1.18 1.49 0.55
C ALA A 72 2.26 0.40 0.43
N TRP A 73 2.42 -0.19 -0.75
CA TRP A 73 3.49 -1.15 -1.03
C TRP A 73 4.87 -0.50 -0.84
N LYS A 74 5.09 0.71 -1.36
CA LYS A 74 6.34 1.45 -1.22
C LYS A 74 6.68 1.75 0.23
N GLN A 75 5.70 2.16 1.04
CA GLN A 75 5.89 2.35 2.47
C GLN A 75 6.26 1.05 3.19
N ALA A 76 5.59 -0.06 2.87
CA ALA A 76 5.91 -1.36 3.42
C ALA A 76 7.35 -1.76 3.14
N GLU A 77 7.83 -1.49 1.93
CA GLU A 77 9.19 -1.78 1.51
C GLU A 77 10.23 -0.91 2.24
N LEU A 78 9.95 0.39 2.44
CA LEU A 78 10.82 1.26 3.23
C LEU A 78 10.98 0.75 4.66
N ILE A 79 9.88 0.40 5.32
CA ILE A 79 9.89 -0.17 6.67
C ILE A 79 10.69 -1.48 6.72
N ARG A 80 10.59 -2.30 5.67
CA ARG A 80 11.35 -3.55 5.57
C ARG A 80 12.86 -3.28 5.48
N ARG A 81 13.28 -2.28 4.69
CA ARG A 81 14.69 -1.87 4.55
C ARG A 81 15.26 -1.33 5.85
N GLU A 82 14.56 -0.41 6.49
CA GLU A 82 14.98 0.15 7.79
C GLU A 82 15.17 -0.96 8.84
N LYS A 83 14.27 -1.96 8.87
CA LYS A 83 14.45 -3.12 9.74
C LYS A 83 15.64 -3.99 9.36
N LYS A 84 15.91 -4.19 8.04
CA LYS A 84 17.05 -4.97 7.58
C LYS A 84 18.37 -4.31 7.95
N ASP A 85 18.44 -3.00 7.84
CA ASP A 85 19.63 -2.21 8.22
C ASP A 85 19.83 -2.16 9.74
N ALA A 86 18.73 -2.23 10.53
CA ALA A 86 18.77 -2.33 11.98
C ALA A 86 19.11 -3.74 12.49
N ILE A 87 18.96 -4.80 11.67
CA ILE A 87 19.21 -6.21 12.02
C ILE A 87 20.63 -6.64 11.58
N VAL A 88 21.62 -5.78 11.65
CA VAL A 88 23.03 -6.24 11.74
C VAL A 88 23.34 -6.85 13.12
N THR A 89 22.36 -6.84 14.03
CA THR A 89 22.41 -7.52 15.34
C THR A 89 21.19 -8.43 15.49
N GLY A 90 21.38 -9.71 15.13
CA GLY A 90 20.69 -10.89 15.64
C GLY A 90 19.15 -10.86 15.75
N ASP A 91 18.58 -11.87 15.08
CA ASP A 91 17.27 -12.43 15.36
C ASP A 91 16.05 -11.57 15.04
N THR A 92 15.41 -11.85 13.88
CA THR A 92 13.95 -11.88 13.87
C THR A 92 13.32 -12.18 12.49
N ASP A 93 12.34 -13.01 12.56
CA ASP A 93 11.23 -13.34 11.66
C ASP A 93 10.91 -12.26 10.59
N THR A 94 11.45 -12.38 9.39
CA THR A 94 11.12 -11.53 8.25
C THR A 94 9.77 -11.93 7.64
N LYS A 95 8.70 -11.76 8.40
CA LYS A 95 7.35 -11.88 7.85
C LYS A 95 7.13 -10.76 6.83
N ALA A 96 6.91 -11.13 5.58
CA ALA A 96 6.58 -10.18 4.52
C ALA A 96 5.46 -9.25 4.97
N LEU A 97 5.72 -7.94 4.94
CA LEU A 97 4.70 -6.94 5.24
C LEU A 97 3.60 -7.04 4.19
N LYS A 98 2.37 -7.27 4.64
CA LYS A 98 1.20 -7.40 3.77
C LYS A 98 0.51 -6.05 3.64
N VAL A 99 0.06 -5.73 2.45
CA VAL A 99 -0.83 -4.59 2.20
C VAL A 99 -2.26 -5.11 2.13
N ASP A 100 -3.19 -4.48 2.85
CA ASP A 100 -4.60 -4.82 2.86
C ASP A 100 -5.45 -3.54 2.87
N VAL A 101 -6.74 -3.67 2.70
CA VAL A 101 -7.68 -2.54 2.67
C VAL A 101 -8.28 -2.32 4.06
N CYS A 102 -8.23 -1.09 4.56
CA CYS A 102 -8.85 -0.72 5.81
C CYS A 102 -10.38 -0.90 5.76
N VAL A 103 -10.96 -1.60 6.74
CA VAL A 103 -12.41 -1.82 6.82
C VAL A 103 -13.19 -0.52 7.02
N GLY A 104 -12.58 0.49 7.66
CA GLY A 104 -13.24 1.76 7.97
C GLY A 104 -13.26 2.75 6.81
N CYS A 105 -12.12 3.05 6.20
CA CYS A 105 -12.00 4.07 5.14
C CYS A 105 -11.77 3.50 3.74
N ARG A 106 -11.65 2.18 3.61
CA ARG A 106 -11.38 1.46 2.36
C ARG A 106 -10.06 1.86 1.67
N GLN A 107 -9.17 2.55 2.39
CA GLN A 107 -7.85 2.91 1.87
C GLN A 107 -6.86 1.75 2.09
N PRO A 108 -5.90 1.57 1.19
CA PRO A 108 -4.80 0.63 1.38
C PRO A 108 -4.01 0.95 2.64
N MET A 109 -3.63 -0.08 3.38
CA MET A 109 -2.82 0.06 4.60
C MET A 109 -1.79 -1.07 4.71
N VAL A 110 -0.68 -0.79 5.36
CA VAL A 110 0.32 -1.80 5.73
C VAL A 110 -0.17 -2.57 6.96
N VAL A 111 -0.31 -3.89 6.82
CA VAL A 111 -0.74 -4.77 7.91
C VAL A 111 0.46 -5.22 8.71
N ARG A 112 0.52 -4.81 9.98
CA ARG A 112 1.58 -5.16 10.94
C ARG A 112 1.27 -6.42 11.75
N SER A 113 0.00 -6.82 11.80
CA SER A 113 -0.44 -8.04 12.49
C SER A 113 -1.65 -8.67 11.80
N VAL A 114 -1.79 -9.99 11.92
CA VAL A 114 -2.89 -10.77 11.32
C VAL A 114 -4.28 -10.28 11.77
N ARG A 115 -4.38 -9.66 12.94
CA ARG A 115 -5.65 -9.16 13.51
C ARG A 115 -5.96 -7.71 13.14
N GLN A 116 -5.06 -7.03 12.44
CA GLN A 116 -5.25 -5.63 12.08
C GLN A 116 -6.27 -5.49 10.94
N LYS A 117 -7.41 -4.83 11.23
CA LYS A 117 -8.50 -4.58 10.26
C LYS A 117 -8.64 -3.11 9.90
N TYR A 118 -8.02 -2.22 10.66
CA TYR A 118 -8.16 -0.77 10.53
C TYR A 118 -6.78 -0.10 10.41
N CYS A 119 -6.68 0.95 9.60
CA CYS A 119 -5.54 1.85 9.62
C CYS A 119 -5.47 2.59 10.98
N ASP A 120 -4.34 3.24 11.27
CA ASP A 120 -4.13 3.87 12.57
C ASP A 120 -5.20 4.92 12.89
N THR A 121 -5.60 5.74 11.92
CA THR A 121 -6.65 6.76 12.06
C THR A 121 -8.02 6.13 12.36
N CYS A 122 -8.41 5.11 11.59
CA CYS A 122 -9.70 4.44 11.81
C CYS A 122 -9.71 3.64 13.10
N ARG A 123 -8.59 3.07 13.52
CA ARG A 123 -8.45 2.36 14.79
C ARG A 123 -8.69 3.30 15.97
N GLU A 124 -8.12 4.49 15.94
CA GLU A 124 -8.33 5.50 16.99
C GLU A 124 -9.79 5.97 17.03
N THR A 125 -10.41 6.19 15.89
CA THR A 125 -11.84 6.53 15.81
C THR A 125 -12.71 5.44 16.41
N GLN A 126 -12.47 4.17 16.06
CA GLN A 126 -13.19 3.03 16.63
C GLN A 126 -12.98 2.90 18.14
N ARG A 127 -11.78 3.18 18.63
CA ARG A 127 -11.47 3.20 20.07
C ARG A 127 -12.30 4.26 20.78
N ARG A 128 -12.35 5.49 20.24
CA ARG A 128 -13.15 6.60 20.82
C ARG A 128 -14.64 6.25 20.88
N ILE A 129 -15.19 5.66 19.81
CA ILE A 129 -16.59 5.21 19.77
C ILE A 129 -16.87 4.17 20.88
N LYS A 130 -16.00 3.17 21.01
CA LYS A 130 -16.14 2.13 22.04
C LYS A 130 -16.05 2.68 23.45
N VAL A 131 -15.12 3.60 23.70
CA VAL A 131 -14.98 4.25 25.01
C VAL A 131 -16.23 5.09 25.32
N ALA A 132 -16.71 5.90 24.37
CA ALA A 132 -17.92 6.69 24.56
C ALA A 132 -19.15 5.82 24.86
N ALA A 133 -19.30 4.68 24.15
CA ALA A 133 -20.39 3.73 24.42
C ALA A 133 -20.28 3.09 25.81
N ALA A 134 -19.06 2.72 26.24
CA ALA A 134 -18.83 2.17 27.57
C ALA A 134 -19.17 3.19 28.67
N VAL A 135 -18.78 4.45 28.51
CA VAL A 135 -19.10 5.54 29.46
C VAL A 135 -20.61 5.77 29.55
N ARG A 136 -21.32 5.80 28.41
CA ARG A 136 -22.81 5.91 28.40
C ARG A 136 -23.44 4.76 29.19
N LYS A 137 -23.05 3.52 28.87
CA LYS A 137 -23.57 2.33 29.56
C LYS A 137 -23.32 2.37 31.08
N HIS A 138 -22.19 2.91 31.51
CA HIS A 138 -21.88 3.05 32.94
C HIS A 138 -22.77 4.13 33.60
N ARG A 139 -22.98 5.28 32.94
CA ARG A 139 -23.87 6.35 33.43
C ARG A 139 -25.31 5.88 33.57
N ASP A 140 -25.82 5.16 32.57
CA ASP A 140 -27.20 4.63 32.58
C ASP A 140 -27.41 3.65 33.76
N LYS A 141 -26.43 2.82 34.08
CA LYS A 141 -26.47 1.95 35.26
C LYS A 141 -26.47 2.73 36.59
N SER A 142 -25.69 3.79 36.67
CA SER A 142 -25.61 4.61 37.89
C SER A 142 -26.87 5.43 38.15
N SER A 143 -27.67 5.70 37.09
CA SER A 143 -28.94 6.47 37.20
C SER A 143 -30.13 5.57 37.57
N GLN A 144 -29.98 4.26 37.57
CA GLN A 144 -31.03 3.29 37.92
C GLN A 144 -30.93 2.75 39.36
N MET A 145 -29.97 3.22 40.12
CA MET A 145 -29.82 2.96 41.57
C MET A 145 -30.25 4.18 42.39
#